data_d2a30339c3f9058e7f1df07b8216db6d
#
_entry.id   d2a30339c3f9058e7f1df07b8216db6d
#
_cell.length_a   1.000
_cell.length_b   1.000
_cell.length_c   1.000
_cell.angle_alpha   90.00
_cell.angle_beta   90.00
_cell.angle_gamma   90.00
#
_symmetry.space_group_name_H-M   'P 1'
#
loop_
_entity.id
_entity.type
_entity.pdbx_description
1 polymer ?
#
loop_
_entity_poly.entity_id
_entity_poly.type
_entity_poly.pdbx_seq_one_letter_code
_entity_poly.pdbx_strand_id
1 'polypeptide(L)'
;MANHSLNRVFNWSSSLLLILALAAPASHAEPPVAPFTLDYHLKSEGIPFTFTATRTLKPVRDGLWKMEVQAKNWLGEIRETTLFDWQQCIPETTYYGYYRRGLGRVKEAKLHLDREAGVAASERTDKPMRSYPITDEATDELSVSLALQCALQTGKRDIKLQVADERSLEAHRYRVVGQEQLKIDGKQIETVKVQRQRGANSKRQTYMWFAPQHDYLLVQLLQENSDGDHVMTLQSMEGL
;
A
#
# COMPACT_ATOMS: atom_id res chain seq x y z
N MET A 1 -43.23 -76.02 45.04
CA MET A 1 -42.38 -74.89 45.39
C MET A 1 -41.92 -74.24 44.11
N ALA A 2 -42.59 -73.19 43.74
CA ALA A 2 -42.40 -72.49 42.42
C ALA A 2 -41.44 -71.34 42.56
N ASN A 3 -40.44 -71.27 41.71
CA ASN A 3 -39.56 -70.13 41.64
C ASN A 3 -39.73 -69.48 40.28
N HIS A 4 -40.37 -68.29 40.25
CA HIS A 4 -40.52 -67.44 39.08
C HIS A 4 -39.27 -66.59 38.92
N SER A 5 -38.56 -66.74 37.81
CA SER A 5 -37.52 -65.80 37.35
C SER A 5 -38.08 -64.82 36.37
N LEU A 6 -38.05 -63.53 36.74
CA LEU A 6 -38.42 -62.40 35.86
C LEU A 6 -37.23 -62.00 34.98
N ASN A 7 -37.38 -62.23 33.69
CA ASN A 7 -36.47 -61.66 32.68
C ASN A 7 -36.76 -60.18 32.50
N ARG A 8 -35.82 -59.30 32.86
CA ARG A 8 -35.82 -57.89 32.44
C ARG A 8 -35.09 -57.75 31.12
N VAL A 9 -35.83 -57.40 30.07
CA VAL A 9 -35.29 -57.00 28.78
C VAL A 9 -34.86 -55.54 28.86
N PHE A 10 -33.58 -55.30 28.71
CA PHE A 10 -32.99 -53.96 28.67
C PHE A 10 -32.97 -53.46 27.24
N ASN A 11 -33.88 -52.51 26.90
CA ASN A 11 -33.91 -51.83 25.60
C ASN A 11 -32.84 -50.71 25.62
N TRP A 12 -31.77 -50.87 24.86
CA TRP A 12 -30.84 -49.81 24.54
C TRP A 12 -31.33 -49.02 23.31
N SER A 13 -31.97 -47.90 23.57
CA SER A 13 -32.24 -46.91 22.53
C SER A 13 -30.99 -46.12 22.28
N SER A 14 -30.23 -46.43 21.22
CA SER A 14 -29.09 -45.66 20.78
C SER A 14 -29.56 -44.37 20.10
N SER A 15 -29.57 -43.26 20.88
CA SER A 15 -29.78 -41.92 20.30
C SER A 15 -28.54 -41.48 19.55
N LEU A 16 -28.57 -41.55 18.23
CA LEU A 16 -27.51 -40.99 17.37
C LEU A 16 -27.67 -39.46 17.36
N LEU A 17 -26.82 -38.76 18.14
CA LEU A 17 -26.69 -37.29 18.08
C LEU A 17 -25.92 -36.91 16.82
N LEU A 18 -26.67 -36.47 15.81
CA LEU A 18 -26.12 -35.90 14.58
C LEU A 18 -25.58 -34.50 14.91
N ILE A 19 -24.27 -34.37 15.11
CA ILE A 19 -23.60 -33.07 15.28
C ILE A 19 -23.50 -32.44 13.87
N LEU A 20 -24.40 -31.51 13.58
CA LEU A 20 -24.31 -30.65 12.41
C LEU A 20 -23.19 -29.63 12.69
N ALA A 21 -21.99 -29.85 12.14
CA ALA A 21 -20.92 -28.84 12.14
C ALA A 21 -21.35 -27.71 11.19
N LEU A 22 -21.85 -26.60 11.74
CA LEU A 22 -21.99 -25.34 11.01
C LEU A 22 -20.58 -24.85 10.66
N ALA A 23 -20.18 -25.03 9.41
CA ALA A 23 -19.03 -24.31 8.85
C ALA A 23 -19.37 -22.83 8.84
N ALA A 24 -18.85 -22.05 9.78
CA ALA A 24 -18.95 -20.60 9.72
C ALA A 24 -18.24 -20.13 8.43
N PRO A 25 -18.85 -19.25 7.61
CA PRO A 25 -18.14 -18.67 6.48
C PRO A 25 -16.92 -17.94 6.98
N ALA A 26 -15.76 -18.18 6.38
CA ALA A 26 -14.55 -17.44 6.67
C ALA A 26 -14.83 -15.96 6.36
N SER A 27 -14.97 -15.15 7.41
CA SER A 27 -15.10 -13.70 7.29
C SER A 27 -13.76 -13.18 6.75
N HIS A 28 -13.68 -12.89 5.46
CA HIS A 28 -12.58 -12.13 4.91
C HIS A 28 -12.69 -10.72 5.50
N ALA A 29 -11.74 -10.34 6.31
CA ALA A 29 -11.68 -8.98 6.83
C ALA A 29 -11.63 -8.01 5.64
N GLU A 30 -12.44 -6.96 5.68
CA GLU A 30 -12.45 -5.91 4.68
C GLU A 30 -11.05 -5.27 4.61
N PRO A 31 -10.51 -5.03 3.39
CA PRO A 31 -9.19 -4.44 3.26
C PRO A 31 -9.16 -3.04 3.87
N PRO A 32 -8.04 -2.63 4.51
CA PRO A 32 -7.94 -1.31 5.16
C PRO A 32 -8.10 -0.14 4.19
N VAL A 33 -7.85 -0.36 2.90
CA VAL A 33 -8.04 0.61 1.83
C VAL A 33 -8.81 -0.07 0.70
N ALA A 34 -9.93 0.53 0.31
CA ALA A 34 -10.76 0.03 -0.79
C ALA A 34 -10.01 0.07 -2.14
N PRO A 35 -10.30 -0.85 -3.08
CA PRO A 35 -9.77 -0.79 -4.44
C PRO A 35 -10.13 0.52 -5.13
N PHE A 36 -9.20 1.05 -5.95
CA PHE A 36 -9.44 2.26 -6.73
C PHE A 36 -8.69 2.26 -8.07
N THR A 37 -9.15 3.09 -8.99
CA THR A 37 -8.40 3.55 -10.17
C THR A 37 -8.60 5.06 -10.28
N LEU A 38 -7.53 5.82 -10.19
CA LEU A 38 -7.53 7.27 -10.05
C LEU A 38 -6.48 7.89 -10.95
N ASP A 39 -6.86 8.99 -11.59
CA ASP A 39 -5.96 9.77 -12.43
C ASP A 39 -5.43 11.00 -11.69
N TYR A 40 -4.15 11.25 -11.86
CA TYR A 40 -3.42 12.36 -11.27
C TYR A 40 -2.70 13.17 -12.33
N HIS A 41 -2.69 14.49 -12.16
CA HIS A 41 -1.79 15.36 -12.89
C HIS A 41 -0.40 15.32 -12.25
N LEU A 42 0.61 14.98 -13.06
CA LEU A 42 2.01 15.01 -12.66
C LEU A 42 2.70 16.19 -13.33
N LYS A 43 3.18 17.12 -12.54
CA LYS A 43 3.95 18.29 -12.98
C LYS A 43 5.34 18.22 -12.38
N SER A 44 6.37 18.48 -13.19
CA SER A 44 7.77 18.55 -12.75
C SER A 44 8.33 19.89 -13.17
N GLU A 45 9.09 20.53 -12.29
CA GLU A 45 9.78 21.78 -12.62
C GLU A 45 10.75 21.56 -13.80
N GLY A 46 10.88 22.54 -14.67
CA GLY A 46 11.69 22.43 -15.89
C GLY A 46 11.04 21.65 -17.04
N ILE A 47 9.86 21.03 -16.82
CA ILE A 47 9.08 20.35 -17.87
C ILE A 47 7.84 21.19 -18.16
N PRO A 48 7.69 21.73 -19.41
CA PRO A 48 6.63 22.70 -19.71
C PRO A 48 5.23 22.09 -19.90
N PHE A 49 5.05 20.81 -19.64
CA PHE A 49 3.77 20.12 -19.79
C PHE A 49 3.47 19.20 -18.62
N THR A 50 2.19 18.93 -18.43
CA THR A 50 1.68 18.04 -17.40
C THR A 50 1.46 16.64 -17.98
N PHE A 51 1.76 15.60 -17.20
CA PHE A 51 1.44 14.22 -17.54
C PHE A 51 0.23 13.76 -16.74
N THR A 52 -0.50 12.79 -17.28
CA THR A 52 -1.46 12.03 -16.49
C THR A 52 -0.78 10.76 -15.98
N ALA A 53 -0.90 10.51 -14.69
CA ALA A 53 -0.48 9.28 -14.03
C ALA A 53 -1.72 8.58 -13.49
N THR A 54 -1.96 7.35 -13.92
CA THR A 54 -3.04 6.51 -13.38
C THR A 54 -2.51 5.68 -12.22
N ARG A 55 -3.16 5.74 -11.06
CA ARG A 55 -2.91 4.89 -9.89
C ARG A 55 -4.03 3.88 -9.75
N THR A 56 -3.68 2.61 -9.63
CA THR A 56 -4.64 1.51 -9.46
C THR A 56 -4.27 0.66 -8.26
N LEU A 57 -5.23 0.42 -7.38
CA LEU A 57 -5.14 -0.56 -6.29
C LEU A 57 -6.20 -1.63 -6.52
N LYS A 58 -5.81 -2.90 -6.55
CA LYS A 58 -6.74 -4.01 -6.74
C LYS A 58 -6.26 -5.31 -6.10
N PRO A 59 -7.19 -6.20 -5.68
CA PRO A 59 -6.83 -7.56 -5.33
C PRO A 59 -6.37 -8.32 -6.57
N VAL A 60 -5.42 -9.25 -6.39
CA VAL A 60 -4.91 -10.15 -7.44
C VAL A 60 -5.41 -11.59 -7.20
N ARG A 61 -5.34 -12.04 -5.95
CA ARG A 61 -5.83 -13.31 -5.44
C ARG A 61 -6.02 -13.16 -3.92
N ASP A 62 -6.47 -14.21 -3.26
CA ASP A 62 -6.69 -14.20 -1.81
C ASP A 62 -5.46 -13.67 -1.05
N GLY A 63 -5.66 -12.58 -0.30
CA GLY A 63 -4.63 -11.89 0.47
C GLY A 63 -3.71 -10.97 -0.35
N LEU A 64 -3.36 -11.33 -1.59
CA LEU A 64 -2.39 -10.58 -2.40
C LEU A 64 -3.02 -9.39 -3.14
N TRP A 65 -2.43 -8.24 -2.96
CA TRP A 65 -2.81 -6.96 -3.57
C TRP A 65 -1.76 -6.46 -4.54
N LYS A 66 -2.21 -5.72 -5.53
CA LYS A 66 -1.34 -4.99 -6.46
C LYS A 66 -1.70 -3.50 -6.43
N MET A 67 -0.69 -2.66 -6.24
CA MET A 67 -0.77 -1.24 -6.57
C MET A 67 0.15 -0.94 -7.74
N GLU A 68 -0.33 -0.12 -8.67
CA GLU A 68 0.42 0.31 -9.84
C GLU A 68 0.24 1.81 -10.06
N VAL A 69 1.32 2.49 -10.45
CA VAL A 69 1.31 3.85 -10.97
C VAL A 69 1.88 3.82 -12.37
N GLN A 70 1.15 4.34 -13.33
CA GLN A 70 1.59 4.43 -14.72
C GLN A 70 1.40 5.83 -15.26
N ALA A 71 2.47 6.41 -15.79
CA ALA A 71 2.42 7.63 -16.60
C ALA A 71 3.08 7.36 -17.95
N LYS A 72 2.36 7.61 -19.04
CA LYS A 72 2.86 7.34 -20.40
C LYS A 72 2.43 8.44 -21.37
N ASN A 73 3.37 8.86 -22.19
CA ASN A 73 3.09 9.72 -23.34
C ASN A 73 4.11 9.46 -24.48
N TRP A 74 4.11 10.29 -25.49
CA TRP A 74 5.02 10.16 -26.63
C TRP A 74 6.52 10.35 -26.29
N LEU A 75 6.85 11.02 -25.18
CA LEU A 75 8.24 11.22 -24.71
C LEU A 75 8.77 10.06 -23.90
N GLY A 76 7.90 9.29 -23.26
CA GLY A 76 8.33 8.21 -22.40
C GLY A 76 7.23 7.55 -21.58
N GLU A 77 7.69 6.67 -20.71
CA GLU A 77 6.84 5.89 -19.82
C GLU A 77 7.53 5.76 -18.45
N ILE A 78 6.74 5.90 -17.39
CA ILE A 78 7.12 5.52 -16.03
C ILE A 78 6.06 4.56 -15.53
N ARG A 79 6.49 3.45 -14.94
CA ARG A 79 5.61 2.49 -14.28
C ARG A 79 6.26 2.02 -12.99
N GLU A 80 5.50 2.10 -11.92
CA GLU A 80 5.84 1.53 -10.62
C GLU A 80 4.78 0.50 -10.25
N THR A 81 5.18 -0.64 -9.73
CA THR A 81 4.27 -1.72 -9.34
C THR A 81 4.74 -2.29 -8.02
N THR A 82 3.81 -2.49 -7.09
CA THR A 82 4.07 -3.26 -5.87
C THR A 82 3.06 -4.39 -5.72
N LEU A 83 3.52 -5.52 -5.19
CA LEU A 83 2.71 -6.65 -4.73
C LEU A 83 2.90 -6.80 -3.23
N PHE A 84 1.82 -6.92 -2.49
CA PHE A 84 1.86 -6.99 -1.04
C PHE A 84 0.64 -7.70 -0.47
N ASP A 85 0.76 -8.17 0.77
CA ASP A 85 -0.35 -8.59 1.61
C ASP A 85 -0.57 -7.56 2.71
N TRP A 86 -1.84 -7.41 3.18
CA TRP A 86 -2.14 -6.51 4.26
C TRP A 86 -1.88 -7.16 5.62
N GLN A 87 -1.04 -6.52 6.44
CA GLN A 87 -0.93 -6.82 7.86
C GLN A 87 -1.37 -5.59 8.67
N GLN A 88 -2.61 -5.58 9.08
CA GLN A 88 -3.25 -4.39 9.65
C GLN A 88 -3.12 -3.18 8.69
N CYS A 89 -2.43 -2.11 9.08
CA CYS A 89 -2.16 -0.95 8.24
C CYS A 89 -0.84 -1.02 7.44
N ILE A 90 -0.11 -2.12 7.51
CA ILE A 90 1.16 -2.26 6.80
C ILE A 90 0.94 -3.10 5.53
N PRO A 91 1.19 -2.55 4.34
CA PRO A 91 1.34 -3.34 3.12
C PRO A 91 2.69 -4.07 3.18
N GLU A 92 2.66 -5.35 3.51
CA GLU A 92 3.86 -6.20 3.54
C GLU A 92 4.29 -6.55 2.13
N THR A 93 5.19 -5.75 1.57
CA THR A 93 5.66 -5.89 0.20
C THR A 93 6.39 -7.21 -0.02
N THR A 94 6.03 -7.92 -1.07
CA THR A 94 6.74 -9.10 -1.58
C THR A 94 7.55 -8.78 -2.84
N TYR A 95 7.06 -7.83 -3.63
CA TYR A 95 7.69 -7.39 -4.85
C TYR A 95 7.46 -5.90 -5.08
N TYR A 96 8.51 -5.18 -5.49
CA TYR A 96 8.41 -3.83 -6.04
C TYR A 96 9.18 -3.76 -7.35
N GLY A 97 8.60 -3.12 -8.37
CA GLY A 97 9.20 -2.89 -9.68
C GLY A 97 9.10 -1.44 -10.10
N TYR A 98 10.19 -0.90 -10.58
CA TYR A 98 10.27 0.42 -11.21
C TYR A 98 10.75 0.28 -12.64
N TYR A 99 10.04 0.91 -13.56
CA TYR A 99 10.41 1.00 -14.97
C TYR A 99 10.27 2.43 -15.44
N ARG A 100 11.30 2.93 -16.11
CA ARG A 100 11.27 4.23 -16.78
C ARG A 100 11.95 4.13 -18.14
N ARG A 101 11.25 4.59 -19.16
CA ARG A 101 11.78 4.75 -20.52
C ARG A 101 11.58 6.19 -20.96
N GLY A 102 12.61 6.83 -21.50
CA GLY A 102 12.54 8.18 -22.06
C GLY A 102 13.87 8.61 -22.65
N LEU A 103 13.82 9.41 -23.74
CA LEU A 103 14.99 9.95 -24.42
C LEU A 103 16.05 8.87 -24.79
N GLY A 104 15.59 7.70 -25.25
CA GLY A 104 16.46 6.60 -25.65
C GLY A 104 17.11 5.82 -24.48
N ARG A 105 16.75 6.13 -23.23
CA ARG A 105 17.28 5.44 -22.05
C ARG A 105 16.18 4.65 -21.34
N VAL A 106 16.55 3.46 -20.87
CA VAL A 106 15.72 2.60 -20.00
C VAL A 106 16.40 2.50 -18.65
N LYS A 107 15.62 2.66 -17.58
CA LYS A 107 16.01 2.34 -16.20
C LYS A 107 14.98 1.39 -15.64
N GLU A 108 15.48 0.32 -15.03
CA GLU A 108 14.65 -0.67 -14.38
C GLU A 108 15.25 -1.02 -13.02
N ALA A 109 14.39 -1.22 -12.03
CA ALA A 109 14.74 -1.77 -10.75
C ALA A 109 13.68 -2.79 -10.34
N LYS A 110 14.10 -3.90 -9.76
CA LYS A 110 13.25 -4.93 -9.17
C LYS A 110 13.74 -5.20 -7.77
N LEU A 111 12.81 -5.31 -6.85
CA LEU A 111 13.07 -5.61 -5.45
C LEU A 111 12.15 -6.75 -5.03
N HIS A 112 12.74 -7.83 -4.56
CA HIS A 112 12.06 -8.99 -3.98
C HIS A 112 12.33 -9.02 -2.48
N LEU A 113 11.27 -9.10 -1.68
CA LEU A 113 11.35 -9.19 -0.24
C LEU A 113 10.92 -10.60 0.19
N ASP A 114 11.89 -11.38 0.63
CA ASP A 114 11.69 -12.71 1.19
C ASP A 114 11.69 -12.61 2.72
N ARG A 115 10.50 -12.63 3.31
CA ARG A 115 10.34 -12.53 4.76
C ARG A 115 10.75 -13.78 5.48
N GLU A 116 10.56 -14.95 4.87
CA GLU A 116 10.97 -16.22 5.46
C GLU A 116 12.50 -16.28 5.62
N ALA A 117 13.22 -15.81 4.61
CA ALA A 117 14.68 -15.68 4.65
C ALA A 117 15.15 -14.41 5.38
N GLY A 118 14.27 -13.43 5.66
CA GLY A 118 14.62 -12.14 6.27
C GLY A 118 15.49 -11.26 5.38
N VAL A 119 15.36 -11.36 4.05
CA VAL A 119 16.28 -10.72 3.09
C VAL A 119 15.52 -10.07 1.95
N ALA A 120 15.96 -8.89 1.54
CA ALA A 120 15.60 -8.31 0.25
C ALA A 120 16.72 -8.48 -0.77
N ALA A 121 16.32 -8.75 -2.02
CA ALA A 121 17.22 -8.80 -3.18
C ALA A 121 16.79 -7.79 -4.23
N SER A 122 17.71 -6.95 -4.69
CA SER A 122 17.44 -5.92 -5.69
C SER A 122 18.30 -6.06 -6.93
N GLU A 123 17.67 -5.89 -8.08
CA GLU A 123 18.28 -5.80 -9.39
C GLU A 123 18.05 -4.41 -9.96
N ARG A 124 19.05 -3.83 -10.60
CA ARG A 124 18.95 -2.50 -11.24
C ARG A 124 19.71 -2.47 -12.54
N THR A 125 19.22 -1.71 -13.52
CA THR A 125 19.95 -1.46 -14.77
C THR A 125 21.36 -0.95 -14.46
N ASP A 126 22.36 -1.57 -15.07
CA ASP A 126 23.78 -1.20 -15.00
C ASP A 126 24.39 -1.19 -13.57
N LYS A 127 23.82 -1.98 -12.64
CA LYS A 127 24.32 -2.14 -11.28
C LYS A 127 24.39 -3.59 -10.88
N PRO A 128 25.36 -3.98 -10.04
CA PRO A 128 25.36 -5.32 -9.48
C PRO A 128 24.12 -5.56 -8.62
N MET A 129 23.65 -6.80 -8.59
CA MET A 129 22.62 -7.25 -7.66
C MET A 129 23.07 -6.95 -6.22
N ARG A 130 22.13 -6.54 -5.39
CA ARG A 130 22.36 -6.24 -3.97
C ARG A 130 21.39 -7.03 -3.12
N SER A 131 21.85 -7.51 -1.98
CA SER A 131 21.02 -8.14 -0.96
C SER A 131 21.29 -7.48 0.39
N TYR A 132 20.24 -7.39 1.24
CA TYR A 132 20.33 -6.80 2.56
C TYR A 132 19.22 -7.36 3.48
N PRO A 133 19.42 -7.36 4.82
CA PRO A 133 18.41 -7.85 5.75
C PRO A 133 17.18 -6.92 5.80
N ILE A 134 16.00 -7.53 6.02
CA ILE A 134 14.73 -6.84 6.22
C ILE A 134 14.05 -7.29 7.51
N THR A 135 13.04 -6.54 7.95
CA THR A 135 12.11 -6.90 9.03
C THR A 135 10.78 -7.40 8.44
N ASP A 136 9.97 -8.05 9.26
CA ASP A 136 8.64 -8.53 8.86
C ASP A 136 7.72 -7.38 8.42
N GLU A 137 7.85 -6.19 9.04
CA GLU A 137 7.06 -5.00 8.72
C GLU A 137 7.59 -4.20 7.51
N ALA A 138 8.52 -4.76 6.71
CA ALA A 138 9.08 -4.04 5.58
C ALA A 138 8.01 -3.77 4.51
N THR A 139 7.87 -2.51 4.13
CA THR A 139 7.08 -2.04 3.00
C THR A 139 7.99 -1.38 1.95
N ASP A 140 7.45 -0.94 0.82
CA ASP A 140 8.21 -0.22 -0.21
C ASP A 140 7.77 1.26 -0.34
N GLU A 141 8.53 2.07 -1.08
CA GLU A 141 8.27 3.51 -1.26
C GLU A 141 6.88 3.79 -1.89
N LEU A 142 6.36 2.92 -2.77
CA LEU A 142 5.07 3.11 -3.41
C LEU A 142 3.92 2.82 -2.44
N SER A 143 4.04 1.75 -1.64
CA SER A 143 3.04 1.31 -0.66
C SER A 143 2.92 2.23 0.55
N VAL A 144 3.93 3.08 0.84
CA VAL A 144 3.91 4.04 1.95
C VAL A 144 2.63 4.85 1.99
N SER A 145 2.13 5.31 0.85
CA SER A 145 0.91 6.12 0.80
C SER A 145 -0.34 5.39 1.29
N LEU A 146 -0.41 4.07 1.07
CA LEU A 146 -1.49 3.21 1.56
C LEU A 146 -1.37 2.98 3.07
N ALA A 147 -0.16 2.72 3.56
CA ALA A 147 0.10 2.60 5.00
C ALA A 147 -0.27 3.88 5.77
N LEU A 148 0.06 5.04 5.21
CA LEU A 148 -0.30 6.34 5.79
C LEU A 148 -1.80 6.57 5.75
N GLN A 149 -2.49 6.27 4.65
CA GLN A 149 -3.93 6.36 4.53
C GLN A 149 -4.63 5.56 5.63
N CYS A 150 -4.31 4.28 5.77
CA CYS A 150 -4.86 3.43 6.83
C CYS A 150 -4.52 3.94 8.23
N ALA A 151 -3.27 4.34 8.50
CA ALA A 151 -2.86 4.85 9.80
C ALA A 151 -3.60 6.14 10.20
N LEU A 152 -3.87 7.04 9.24
CA LEU A 152 -4.63 8.26 9.47
C LEU A 152 -6.10 7.97 9.79
N GLN A 153 -6.74 6.98 9.16
CA GLN A 153 -8.09 6.50 9.47
C GLN A 153 -8.20 6.03 10.93
N THR A 154 -7.12 5.44 11.49
CA THR A 154 -7.07 5.04 12.91
C THR A 154 -6.66 6.17 13.86
N GLY A 155 -6.54 7.41 13.37
CA GLY A 155 -6.20 8.59 14.17
C GLY A 155 -4.71 8.77 14.46
N LYS A 156 -3.82 7.98 13.89
CA LYS A 156 -2.37 8.14 14.07
C LYS A 156 -1.88 9.42 13.40
N ARG A 157 -0.98 10.17 14.07
CA ARG A 157 -0.41 11.43 13.57
C ARG A 157 1.13 11.43 13.50
N ASP A 158 1.78 10.45 14.06
CA ASP A 158 3.22 10.21 14.00
C ASP A 158 3.40 8.73 13.67
N ILE A 159 3.85 8.45 12.46
CA ILE A 159 3.87 7.12 11.86
C ILE A 159 5.31 6.78 11.51
N LYS A 160 5.76 5.61 11.95
CA LYS A 160 7.07 5.05 11.56
C LYS A 160 6.84 3.83 10.70
N LEU A 161 7.57 3.72 9.60
CA LEU A 161 7.50 2.60 8.65
C LEU A 161 8.94 2.13 8.37
N GLN A 162 9.11 0.82 8.19
CA GLN A 162 10.31 0.22 7.65
C GLN A 162 10.19 0.15 6.14
N VAL A 163 10.92 0.99 5.43
CA VAL A 163 10.78 1.14 3.98
C VAL A 163 12.01 0.60 3.27
N ALA A 164 11.78 -0.41 2.44
CA ALA A 164 12.78 -1.01 1.58
C ALA A 164 12.81 -0.29 0.23
N ASP A 165 14.00 0.05 -0.23
CA ASP A 165 14.24 0.53 -1.58
C ASP A 165 15.28 -0.37 -2.29
N GLU A 166 15.70 -0.01 -3.48
CA GLU A 166 16.71 -0.79 -4.21
C GLU A 166 18.12 -0.76 -3.59
N ARG A 167 18.32 -0.16 -2.42
CA ARG A 167 19.63 0.01 -1.76
C ARG A 167 19.68 -0.56 -0.34
N SER A 168 18.62 -0.36 0.43
CA SER A 168 18.60 -0.60 1.88
C SER A 168 17.17 -0.67 2.43
N LEU A 169 17.06 -1.14 3.66
CA LEU A 169 15.91 -0.92 4.53
C LEU A 169 16.18 0.29 5.41
N GLU A 170 15.27 1.27 5.41
CA GLU A 170 15.37 2.47 6.22
C GLU A 170 14.12 2.71 7.05
N ALA A 171 14.28 3.19 8.28
CA ALA A 171 13.18 3.67 9.10
C ALA A 171 12.76 5.07 8.63
N HIS A 172 11.56 5.18 8.06
CA HIS A 172 10.95 6.45 7.67
C HIS A 172 9.96 6.91 8.74
N ARG A 173 10.01 8.18 9.11
CA ARG A 173 9.05 8.80 10.01
C ARG A 173 8.21 9.82 9.26
N TYR A 174 6.90 9.74 9.43
CA TYR A 174 5.92 10.64 8.85
C TYR A 174 5.13 11.30 9.96
N ARG A 175 4.91 12.62 9.85
CA ARG A 175 4.17 13.38 10.85
C ARG A 175 3.12 14.24 10.19
N VAL A 176 1.94 14.29 10.78
CA VAL A 176 0.94 15.30 10.45
C VAL A 176 1.47 16.67 10.89
N VAL A 177 1.58 17.60 9.95
CA VAL A 177 2.14 18.93 10.17
C VAL A 177 1.10 20.05 10.04
N GLY A 178 -0.11 19.74 9.58
CA GLY A 178 -1.18 20.69 9.46
C GLY A 178 -2.43 20.16 8.77
N GLN A 179 -3.39 21.06 8.59
CA GLN A 179 -4.57 20.88 7.76
C GLN A 179 -4.61 22.04 6.77
N GLU A 180 -4.93 21.76 5.53
CA GLU A 180 -4.97 22.75 4.45
C GLU A 180 -6.15 22.46 3.53
N GLN A 181 -6.72 23.51 2.94
CA GLN A 181 -7.70 23.38 1.87
C GLN A 181 -6.95 23.37 0.52
N LEU A 182 -7.18 22.35 -0.27
CA LEU A 182 -6.68 22.26 -1.64
C LEU A 182 -7.82 22.45 -2.63
N LYS A 183 -7.56 23.15 -3.73
CA LYS A 183 -8.49 23.23 -4.83
C LYS A 183 -8.20 22.10 -5.84
N ILE A 184 -9.13 21.13 -5.92
CA ILE A 184 -9.05 19.99 -6.82
C ILE A 184 -10.30 19.98 -7.68
N ASP A 185 -10.14 19.97 -9.00
CA ASP A 185 -11.25 19.99 -9.96
C ASP A 185 -12.29 21.09 -9.65
N GLY A 186 -11.80 22.30 -9.32
CA GLY A 186 -12.64 23.45 -8.96
C GLY A 186 -13.24 23.43 -7.55
N LYS A 187 -13.20 22.31 -6.84
CA LYS A 187 -13.77 22.13 -5.49
C LYS A 187 -12.71 22.37 -4.41
N GLN A 188 -13.11 22.95 -3.27
CA GLN A 188 -12.26 23.05 -2.09
C GLN A 188 -12.35 21.76 -1.28
N ILE A 189 -11.20 21.11 -1.06
CA ILE A 189 -11.08 19.84 -0.35
C ILE A 189 -10.27 20.07 0.92
N GLU A 190 -10.86 19.78 2.08
CA GLU A 190 -10.15 19.72 3.34
C GLU A 190 -9.15 18.58 3.34
N THR A 191 -7.92 18.86 3.75
CA THR A 191 -6.85 17.87 3.74
C THR A 191 -6.02 17.89 5.02
N VAL A 192 -5.46 16.73 5.35
CA VAL A 192 -4.42 16.55 6.37
C VAL A 192 -3.07 16.47 5.65
N LYS A 193 -2.18 17.39 5.99
CA LYS A 193 -0.81 17.43 5.44
C LYS A 193 0.13 16.60 6.29
N VAL A 194 0.79 15.64 5.64
CA VAL A 194 1.79 14.75 6.24
C VAL A 194 3.15 15.05 5.63
N GLN A 195 4.17 15.18 6.47
CA GLN A 195 5.57 15.40 6.06
C GLN A 195 6.42 14.19 6.42
N ARG A 196 7.24 13.72 5.48
CA ARG A 196 8.34 12.80 5.78
C ARG A 196 9.42 13.56 6.57
N GLN A 197 9.69 13.12 7.79
CA GLN A 197 10.73 13.67 8.63
C GLN A 197 12.10 13.14 8.17
N ARG A 198 12.97 14.03 7.71
CA ARG A 198 14.33 13.72 7.28
C ARG A 198 15.34 14.40 8.20
N GLY A 199 16.63 14.03 8.12
CA GLY A 199 17.69 14.73 8.83
C GLY A 199 17.75 16.22 8.45
N ALA A 200 18.21 17.08 9.39
CA ALA A 200 18.23 18.54 9.23
C ALA A 200 18.96 19.05 7.97
N ASN A 201 19.91 18.27 7.45
CA ASN A 201 20.71 18.62 6.27
C ASN A 201 20.10 18.10 4.95
N SER A 202 18.91 17.45 4.99
CA SER A 202 18.27 16.96 3.78
C SER A 202 17.75 18.11 2.93
N LYS A 203 18.22 18.18 1.69
CA LYS A 203 17.70 19.12 0.68
C LYS A 203 16.39 18.63 0.05
N ARG A 204 15.95 17.41 0.36
CA ARG A 204 14.72 16.82 -0.16
C ARG A 204 13.64 16.88 0.91
N GLN A 205 12.46 17.44 0.56
CA GLN A 205 11.27 17.40 1.37
C GLN A 205 10.18 16.59 0.65
N THR A 206 9.34 15.93 1.40
CA THR A 206 8.19 15.18 0.84
C THR A 206 6.98 15.47 1.69
N TYR A 207 5.93 15.97 1.02
CA TYR A 207 4.64 16.26 1.62
C TYR A 207 3.55 15.46 0.90
N MET A 208 2.58 14.99 1.67
CA MET A 208 1.42 14.27 1.17
C MET A 208 0.17 14.86 1.81
N TRP A 209 -0.88 15.07 1.00
CA TRP A 209 -2.17 15.56 1.46
C TRP A 209 -3.21 14.48 1.28
N PHE A 210 -3.90 14.19 2.38
CA PHE A 210 -4.91 13.15 2.47
C PHE A 210 -6.26 13.79 2.78
N ALA A 211 -7.33 13.40 2.07
CA ALA A 211 -8.68 13.93 2.22
C ALA A 211 -9.49 13.09 3.24
N PRO A 212 -9.76 13.59 4.48
CA PRO A 212 -10.47 12.82 5.51
C PRO A 212 -11.88 12.41 5.10
N GLN A 213 -12.58 13.25 4.32
CA GLN A 213 -13.95 13.00 3.85
C GLN A 213 -14.05 11.91 2.77
N HIS A 214 -12.89 11.47 2.26
CA HIS A 214 -12.76 10.39 1.27
C HIS A 214 -11.79 9.33 1.79
N ASP A 215 -12.04 8.81 2.99
CA ASP A 215 -11.27 7.74 3.64
C ASP A 215 -9.76 8.01 3.65
N TYR A 216 -9.37 9.27 3.86
CA TYR A 216 -7.97 9.71 3.78
C TYR A 216 -7.29 9.35 2.47
N LEU A 217 -8.01 9.42 1.35
CA LEU A 217 -7.42 9.26 0.04
C LEU A 217 -6.29 10.26 -0.18
N LEU A 218 -5.16 9.80 -0.74
CA LEU A 218 -4.08 10.70 -1.14
C LEU A 218 -4.52 11.56 -2.33
N VAL A 219 -4.64 12.88 -2.13
CA VAL A 219 -5.08 13.83 -3.17
C VAL A 219 -3.94 14.64 -3.75
N GLN A 220 -2.83 14.80 -3.03
CA GLN A 220 -1.63 15.45 -3.56
C GLN A 220 -0.36 14.90 -2.90
N LEU A 221 0.71 14.82 -3.69
CA LEU A 221 2.08 14.57 -3.25
C LEU A 221 2.99 15.64 -3.85
N LEU A 222 3.81 16.26 -3.00
CA LEU A 222 4.86 17.18 -3.40
C LEU A 222 6.21 16.62 -2.95
N GLN A 223 7.14 16.55 -3.88
CA GLN A 223 8.53 16.26 -3.61
C GLN A 223 9.39 17.43 -4.04
N GLU A 224 9.89 18.16 -3.07
CA GLU A 224 10.87 19.23 -3.27
C GLU A 224 12.28 18.63 -3.31
N ASN A 225 13.03 18.92 -4.36
CA ASN A 225 14.40 18.49 -4.53
C ASN A 225 15.27 19.69 -4.92
N SER A 226 16.59 19.53 -4.81
CA SER A 226 17.55 20.55 -5.24
C SER A 226 17.58 20.82 -6.74
N ASP A 227 17.04 19.91 -7.55
CA ASP A 227 16.98 19.96 -9.01
C ASP A 227 15.56 20.23 -9.54
N GLY A 228 14.65 20.61 -8.65
CA GLY A 228 13.29 21.00 -8.98
C GLY A 228 12.21 20.20 -8.25
N ASP A 229 11.01 20.74 -8.28
CA ASP A 229 9.85 20.19 -7.58
C ASP A 229 9.04 19.26 -8.49
N HIS A 230 8.51 18.20 -7.89
CA HIS A 230 7.60 17.27 -8.54
C HIS A 230 6.29 17.25 -7.76
N VAL A 231 5.19 17.56 -8.43
CA VAL A 231 3.85 17.59 -7.86
C VAL A 231 2.96 16.59 -8.57
N MET A 232 2.29 15.75 -7.81
CA MET A 232 1.23 14.87 -8.28
C MET A 232 -0.07 15.28 -7.59
N THR A 233 -1.10 15.68 -8.34
CA THR A 233 -2.38 16.13 -7.81
C THR A 233 -3.51 15.33 -8.44
N LEU A 234 -4.47 14.86 -7.62
CA LEU A 234 -5.66 14.15 -8.08
C LEU A 234 -6.42 14.99 -9.12
N GLN A 235 -6.79 14.37 -10.23
CA GLN A 235 -7.40 15.08 -11.36
C GLN A 235 -8.86 15.42 -11.10
N SER A 236 -9.63 14.48 -10.53
CA SER A 236 -11.06 14.65 -10.23
C SER A 236 -11.45 13.95 -8.94
N MET A 237 -12.48 14.46 -8.29
CA MET A 237 -13.16 13.86 -7.13
C MET A 237 -14.48 13.19 -7.53
N GLU A 238 -14.80 13.08 -8.82
CA GLU A 238 -15.99 12.40 -9.29
C GLU A 238 -15.86 10.89 -9.15
N GLY A 239 -16.90 10.27 -8.59
CA GLY A 239 -16.95 8.81 -8.39
C GLY A 239 -16.24 8.29 -7.12
N LEU A 240 -15.87 9.17 -6.19
CA LEU A 240 -15.24 8.84 -4.90
C LEU A 240 -16.25 8.89 -3.76
#